data_cab54ee64cd7d31ec9176b4b1378b30e
#
_entry.id   cab54ee64cd7d31ec9176b4b1378b30e
#
_cell.length_a   1.000
_cell.length_b   1.000
_cell.length_c   1.000
_cell.angle_alpha   90.00
_cell.angle_beta   90.00
_cell.angle_gamma   90.00
#
_symmetry.space_group_name_H-M   'P 1'
#
loop_
_entity.id
_entity.type
_entity.pdbx_description
1 polymer ?
#
loop_
_entity_poly.entity_id
_entity_poly.type
_entity_poly.pdbx_seq_one_letter_code
_entity_poly.pdbx_strand_id
1 'polypeptide(L)'
;MYANQVYSQHRQAALAKGDDEPKKPASMEDAQKRFEVAFDKQFGEGYAKNMEGIRRVMFENGNPGRFRFDDLKRRNGGLEREEMERFISKIESLKINHPGSPPRAMVLEDGQLRNEAIMIKGNPRQRGKVVPRQFLEILSGEDRQPFKVGSGRLELAKAIASEDNPLTSRVMVNRIWSHHFGKGLVSSLNEFGLRAMDPTHPELLDYLAWYFVENGWSLKTLHKHILMANTYQQTSDDNPRYSVKDPDNPVSYTHLRA
;
A
#
# COMPACT_ATOMS: atom_id res chain seq x y z
N MET A 1 26.25 3.51 3.35
CA MET A 1 25.65 2.21 3.66
C MET A 1 26.05 1.11 2.65
N TYR A 2 26.07 1.37 1.34
CA TYR A 2 26.39 0.39 0.29
C TYR A 2 27.83 -0.18 0.39
N ALA A 3 28.83 0.67 0.66
CA ALA A 3 30.24 0.25 0.76
C ALA A 3 30.50 -0.77 1.91
N ASN A 4 29.77 -0.66 3.01
CA ASN A 4 29.91 -1.60 4.13
C ASN A 4 29.32 -2.99 3.84
N GLN A 5 28.31 -3.06 2.99
CA GLN A 5 27.63 -4.31 2.65
C GLN A 5 28.43 -5.11 1.61
N VAL A 6 28.99 -4.42 0.61
CA VAL A 6 29.92 -5.03 -0.36
C VAL A 6 31.18 -5.53 0.33
N TYR A 7 31.72 -4.75 1.28
CA TYR A 7 32.87 -5.17 2.07
C TYR A 7 32.58 -6.42 2.91
N SER A 8 31.42 -6.54 3.54
CA SER A 8 31.05 -7.73 4.33
C SER A 8 30.94 -8.99 3.47
N GLN A 9 30.43 -8.88 2.25
CA GLN A 9 30.33 -10.00 1.31
C GLN A 9 31.70 -10.45 0.78
N HIS A 10 32.56 -9.49 0.43
CA HIS A 10 33.96 -9.80 0.03
C HIS A 10 34.78 -10.41 1.16
N ARG A 11 34.56 -9.96 2.38
CA ARG A 11 35.16 -10.52 3.59
C ARG A 11 34.76 -11.99 3.78
N GLN A 12 33.47 -12.29 3.68
CA GLN A 12 32.98 -13.67 3.81
C GLN A 12 33.48 -14.57 2.68
N ALA A 13 33.54 -14.06 1.46
CA ALA A 13 34.08 -14.81 0.32
C ALA A 13 35.59 -15.08 0.41
N ALA A 14 36.40 -14.15 0.93
CA ALA A 14 37.81 -14.29 1.17
C ALA A 14 38.11 -15.32 2.29
N LEU A 15 37.39 -15.20 3.41
CA LEU A 15 37.51 -16.15 4.53
C LEU A 15 37.11 -17.58 4.12
N ALA A 16 36.11 -17.72 3.24
CA ALA A 16 35.69 -19.02 2.71
C ALA A 16 36.74 -19.66 1.79
N LYS A 17 37.68 -18.88 1.21
CA LYS A 17 38.76 -19.34 0.35
C LYS A 17 40.11 -19.50 1.08
N GLY A 18 40.17 -19.16 2.38
CA GLY A 18 41.40 -19.16 3.16
C GLY A 18 42.37 -18.03 2.83
N ASP A 19 41.89 -16.98 2.18
CA ASP A 19 42.67 -15.78 1.86
C ASP A 19 42.75 -14.85 3.08
N ASP A 20 43.79 -13.99 3.10
CA ASP A 20 43.92 -12.96 4.13
C ASP A 20 42.71 -12.01 4.16
N GLU A 21 42.29 -11.62 5.35
CA GLU A 21 41.13 -10.74 5.54
C GLU A 21 41.37 -9.40 4.82
N PRO A 22 40.51 -9.01 3.85
CA PRO A 22 40.67 -7.75 3.15
C PRO A 22 40.50 -6.57 4.13
N LYS A 23 41.51 -5.68 4.18
CA LYS A 23 41.48 -4.49 5.04
C LYS A 23 40.36 -3.58 4.60
N LYS A 24 39.53 -3.13 5.56
CA LYS A 24 38.47 -2.17 5.30
C LYS A 24 39.08 -0.87 4.74
N PRO A 25 38.48 -0.27 3.66
CA PRO A 25 38.96 1.01 3.16
C PRO A 25 38.89 2.10 4.26
N ALA A 26 39.94 2.89 4.37
CA ALA A 26 40.02 3.95 5.38
C ALA A 26 39.17 5.17 5.05
N SER A 27 38.93 5.41 3.77
CA SER A 27 38.10 6.52 3.28
C SER A 27 37.40 6.13 1.98
N MET A 28 36.46 6.99 1.51
CA MET A 28 35.82 6.82 0.19
C MET A 28 36.84 6.91 -0.95
N GLU A 29 37.86 7.74 -0.82
CA GLU A 29 38.95 7.85 -1.82
C GLU A 29 39.81 6.57 -1.89
N ASP A 30 40.08 5.95 -0.75
CA ASP A 30 40.81 4.67 -0.70
C ASP A 30 39.96 3.53 -1.30
N ALA A 31 38.64 3.53 -1.03
CA ALA A 31 37.72 2.58 -1.65
C ALA A 31 37.67 2.76 -3.17
N GLN A 32 37.64 4.00 -3.65
CA GLN A 32 37.63 4.31 -5.08
C GLN A 32 38.92 3.89 -5.77
N LYS A 33 40.09 4.18 -5.18
CA LYS A 33 41.39 3.74 -5.73
C LYS A 33 41.49 2.22 -5.81
N ARG A 34 41.04 1.52 -4.78
CA ARG A 34 41.06 0.03 -4.79
C ARG A 34 40.10 -0.52 -5.86
N PHE A 35 38.99 0.11 -6.08
CA PHE A 35 38.08 -0.25 -7.15
C PHE A 35 38.69 -0.02 -8.53
N GLU A 36 39.35 1.12 -8.76
CA GLU A 36 40.05 1.44 -10.00
C GLU A 36 41.16 0.40 -10.29
N VAL A 37 41.99 0.09 -9.30
CA VAL A 37 43.07 -0.92 -9.43
C VAL A 37 42.48 -2.31 -9.74
N ALA A 38 41.43 -2.72 -9.06
CA ALA A 38 40.79 -4.02 -9.32
C ALA A 38 40.16 -4.07 -10.72
N PHE A 39 39.55 -2.97 -11.17
CA PHE A 39 38.94 -2.85 -12.51
C PHE A 39 39.98 -2.84 -13.61
N ASP A 40 41.07 -2.10 -13.44
CA ASP A 40 42.17 -2.06 -14.40
C ASP A 40 42.87 -3.41 -14.50
N LYS A 41 43.01 -4.13 -13.39
CA LYS A 41 43.55 -5.49 -13.37
C LYS A 41 42.69 -6.48 -14.17
N GLN A 42 41.39 -6.28 -14.18
CA GLN A 42 40.45 -7.16 -14.87
C GLN A 42 40.25 -6.80 -16.34
N PHE A 43 40.29 -5.54 -16.70
CA PHE A 43 39.89 -5.03 -18.03
C PHE A 43 41.01 -4.32 -18.79
N GLY A 44 42.17 -4.12 -18.17
CA GLY A 44 43.34 -3.43 -18.75
C GLY A 44 43.60 -2.06 -18.13
N GLU A 45 44.84 -1.63 -18.15
CA GLU A 45 45.30 -0.41 -17.52
C GLU A 45 44.62 0.84 -18.07
N GLY A 46 44.11 1.71 -17.19
CA GLY A 46 43.40 2.92 -17.54
C GLY A 46 41.91 2.73 -17.91
N TYR A 47 41.41 1.51 -17.88
CA TYR A 47 40.02 1.21 -18.26
C TYR A 47 39.02 1.88 -17.33
N ALA A 48 39.20 1.82 -16.01
CA ALA A 48 38.34 2.44 -15.03
C ALA A 48 38.28 3.95 -15.21
N LYS A 49 39.41 4.60 -15.51
CA LYS A 49 39.48 6.05 -15.75
C LYS A 49 38.76 6.46 -17.04
N ASN A 50 38.89 5.66 -18.09
CA ASN A 50 38.21 5.89 -19.37
C ASN A 50 36.71 5.68 -19.22
N MET A 51 36.27 4.67 -18.47
CA MET A 51 34.85 4.43 -18.20
C MET A 51 34.23 5.52 -17.34
N GLU A 52 34.96 6.07 -16.35
CA GLU A 52 34.47 7.22 -15.58
C GLU A 52 34.29 8.47 -16.44
N GLY A 53 35.20 8.72 -17.39
CA GLY A 53 35.04 9.78 -18.37
C GLY A 53 33.80 9.59 -19.24
N ILE A 54 33.58 8.39 -19.75
CA ILE A 54 32.38 8.05 -20.53
C ILE A 54 31.11 8.18 -19.68
N ARG A 55 31.13 7.65 -18.45
CA ARG A 55 30.02 7.77 -17.51
C ARG A 55 29.65 9.20 -17.20
N ARG A 56 30.67 10.05 -16.98
CA ARG A 56 30.52 11.48 -16.76
C ARG A 56 29.82 12.16 -17.93
N VAL A 57 30.31 11.89 -19.16
CA VAL A 57 29.70 12.40 -20.38
C VAL A 57 28.26 11.91 -20.57
N MET A 58 27.98 10.64 -20.26
CA MET A 58 26.64 10.06 -20.45
C MET A 58 25.63 10.46 -19.38
N PHE A 59 26.04 10.68 -18.12
CA PHE A 59 25.14 10.79 -16.98
C PHE A 59 25.18 12.14 -16.23
N GLU A 60 26.08 13.07 -16.55
CA GLU A 60 26.06 14.40 -15.92
C GLU A 60 24.86 15.25 -16.33
N ASN A 61 24.34 16.00 -15.35
CA ASN A 61 23.23 16.92 -15.59
C ASN A 61 23.65 18.04 -16.56
N GLY A 62 22.85 18.24 -17.61
CA GLY A 62 23.11 19.27 -18.64
C GLY A 62 23.77 18.75 -19.92
N ASN A 63 24.09 17.47 -20.02
CA ASN A 63 24.59 16.90 -21.27
C ASN A 63 23.48 16.83 -22.31
N PRO A 64 23.64 17.46 -23.48
CA PRO A 64 22.65 17.40 -24.57
C PRO A 64 22.47 16.01 -25.16
N GLY A 65 23.42 15.09 -24.92
CA GLY A 65 23.31 13.66 -25.26
C GLY A 65 22.58 12.80 -24.25
N ARG A 66 22.13 13.35 -23.12
CA ARG A 66 21.35 12.62 -22.13
C ARG A 66 19.94 12.36 -22.63
N PHE A 67 19.76 11.28 -23.34
CA PHE A 67 18.44 10.79 -23.68
C PHE A 67 17.80 10.19 -22.41
N ARG A 68 16.66 10.75 -22.02
CA ARG A 68 15.81 10.09 -21.04
C ARG A 68 15.35 8.79 -21.67
N PHE A 69 15.34 7.74 -20.91
CA PHE A 69 14.91 6.41 -21.35
C PHE A 69 13.50 6.44 -21.98
N ASP A 70 12.64 7.31 -21.47
CA ASP A 70 11.30 7.57 -22.02
C ASP A 70 11.32 8.25 -23.39
N ASP A 71 12.36 9.02 -23.71
CA ASP A 71 12.51 9.66 -25.01
C ASP A 71 12.99 8.66 -26.08
N LEU A 72 13.80 7.69 -25.69
CA LEU A 72 14.17 6.55 -26.54
C LEU A 72 12.96 5.67 -26.84
N LYS A 73 12.11 5.39 -25.85
CA LYS A 73 10.85 4.65 -26.06
C LYS A 73 9.92 5.30 -27.08
N ARG A 74 9.93 6.62 -27.18
CA ARG A 74 9.06 7.36 -28.13
C ARG A 74 9.60 7.40 -29.55
N ARG A 75 10.90 7.26 -29.73
CA ARG A 75 11.58 7.42 -31.03
C ARG A 75 11.81 6.12 -31.79
N ASN A 76 11.93 5.00 -31.09
CA ASN A 76 12.28 3.72 -31.71
C ASN A 76 11.04 2.96 -32.15
N GLY A 77 11.06 2.43 -33.37
CA GLY A 77 10.01 1.58 -33.95
C GLY A 77 9.93 0.19 -33.26
N GLY A 78 8.87 -0.56 -33.57
CA GLY A 78 8.39 -1.72 -32.84
C GLY A 78 9.40 -2.76 -32.33
N LEU A 79 10.32 -3.29 -33.14
CA LEU A 79 11.24 -4.37 -32.75
C LEU A 79 12.29 -3.92 -31.73
N GLU A 80 12.90 -2.76 -31.93
CA GLU A 80 13.89 -2.20 -31.01
C GLU A 80 13.26 -1.84 -29.66
N ARG A 81 11.99 -1.46 -29.67
CA ARG A 81 11.22 -1.19 -28.46
C ARG A 81 10.99 -2.46 -27.65
N GLU A 82 10.63 -3.56 -28.30
CA GLU A 82 10.43 -4.85 -27.62
C GLU A 82 11.73 -5.38 -27.02
N GLU A 83 12.85 -5.28 -27.73
CA GLU A 83 14.16 -5.67 -27.18
C GLU A 83 14.53 -4.83 -25.98
N MET A 84 14.30 -3.54 -26.03
CA MET A 84 14.57 -2.63 -24.93
C MET A 84 13.68 -2.96 -23.71
N GLU A 85 12.41 -3.25 -23.91
CA GLU A 85 11.52 -3.68 -22.84
C GLU A 85 11.94 -5.02 -22.22
N ARG A 86 12.48 -5.95 -23.02
CA ARG A 86 13.09 -7.20 -22.53
C ARG A 86 14.34 -6.96 -21.68
N PHE A 87 15.22 -6.03 -22.08
CA PHE A 87 16.38 -5.67 -21.28
C PHE A 87 16.00 -5.01 -19.96
N ILE A 88 15.04 -4.09 -19.98
CA ILE A 88 14.54 -3.47 -18.74
C ILE A 88 13.97 -4.53 -17.80
N SER A 89 13.11 -5.39 -18.33
CA SER A 89 12.51 -6.48 -17.56
C SER A 89 13.57 -7.40 -16.94
N LYS A 90 14.66 -7.71 -17.67
CA LYS A 90 15.79 -8.46 -17.13
C LYS A 90 16.52 -7.71 -16.02
N ILE A 91 16.75 -6.40 -16.18
CA ILE A 91 17.40 -5.57 -15.16
C ILE A 91 16.52 -5.49 -13.91
N GLU A 92 15.23 -5.29 -14.07
CA GLU A 92 14.27 -5.25 -12.97
C GLU A 92 14.19 -6.62 -12.27
N SER A 93 14.15 -7.70 -13.03
CA SER A 93 14.17 -9.06 -12.50
C SER A 93 15.45 -9.34 -11.69
N LEU A 94 16.61 -8.92 -12.19
CA LEU A 94 17.87 -9.03 -11.46
C LEU A 94 17.87 -8.18 -10.18
N LYS A 95 17.33 -6.97 -10.24
CA LYS A 95 17.20 -6.10 -9.06
C LYS A 95 16.31 -6.70 -7.97
N ILE A 96 15.33 -7.52 -8.35
CA ILE A 96 14.38 -8.14 -7.41
C ILE A 96 14.89 -9.49 -6.92
N ASN A 97 15.38 -10.33 -7.82
CA ASN A 97 15.63 -11.75 -7.56
C ASN A 97 17.09 -12.07 -7.22
N HIS A 98 18.03 -11.12 -7.40
CA HIS A 98 19.43 -11.37 -7.11
C HIS A 98 19.64 -11.57 -5.59
N PRO A 99 20.40 -12.61 -5.17
CA PRO A 99 20.61 -12.88 -3.73
C PRO A 99 21.23 -11.71 -2.94
N GLY A 100 21.94 -10.80 -3.61
CA GLY A 100 22.47 -9.57 -3.02
C GLY A 100 21.54 -8.36 -3.09
N SER A 101 20.32 -8.53 -3.56
CA SER A 101 19.36 -7.42 -3.61
C SER A 101 18.88 -7.07 -2.19
N PRO A 102 18.86 -5.79 -1.82
CA PRO A 102 18.30 -5.39 -0.54
C PRO A 102 16.80 -5.70 -0.51
N PRO A 103 16.26 -6.11 0.64
CA PRO A 103 14.82 -6.27 0.78
C PRO A 103 14.12 -4.95 0.46
N ARG A 104 13.09 -5.02 -0.38
CA ARG A 104 12.32 -3.85 -0.82
C ARG A 104 10.89 -3.99 -0.32
N ALA A 105 10.34 -2.89 0.21
CA ALA A 105 8.93 -2.78 0.50
C ALA A 105 8.25 -1.93 -0.59
N MET A 106 7.02 -2.27 -0.95
CA MET A 106 6.18 -1.37 -1.74
C MET A 106 5.78 -0.19 -0.86
N VAL A 107 6.02 1.01 -1.36
CA VAL A 107 5.63 2.26 -0.69
C VAL A 107 4.83 3.12 -1.66
N LEU A 108 3.98 3.96 -1.11
CA LEU A 108 3.26 4.97 -1.86
C LEU A 108 4.04 6.29 -1.77
N GLU A 109 4.42 6.80 -2.92
CA GLU A 109 5.05 8.12 -3.05
C GLU A 109 4.10 9.07 -3.75
N ASP A 110 4.14 10.34 -3.36
CA ASP A 110 3.35 11.38 -4.02
C ASP A 110 4.03 11.80 -5.33
N GLY A 111 3.27 11.71 -6.43
CA GLY A 111 3.68 12.27 -7.71
C GLY A 111 3.41 13.78 -7.80
N GLN A 112 3.27 14.30 -9.01
CA GLN A 112 2.87 15.69 -9.20
C GLN A 112 1.46 15.92 -8.66
N LEU A 113 1.36 16.86 -7.73
CA LEU A 113 0.09 17.18 -7.06
C LEU A 113 -0.75 18.08 -7.97
N ARG A 114 -1.96 17.63 -8.26
CA ARG A 114 -2.94 18.41 -9.03
C ARG A 114 -4.34 18.17 -8.49
N ASN A 115 -5.17 19.20 -8.61
CA ASN A 115 -6.60 19.07 -8.41
C ASN A 115 -7.24 18.60 -9.70
N GLU A 116 -8.17 17.68 -9.64
CA GLU A 116 -8.84 17.14 -10.82
C GLU A 116 -10.12 17.93 -11.14
N ALA A 117 -10.49 17.90 -12.41
CA ALA A 117 -11.74 18.49 -12.88
C ALA A 117 -12.86 17.44 -12.86
N ILE A 118 -14.08 17.88 -12.58
CA ILE A 118 -15.27 17.04 -12.70
C ILE A 118 -15.43 16.66 -14.17
N MET A 119 -15.53 15.36 -14.46
CA MET A 119 -15.80 14.88 -15.81
C MET A 119 -17.29 14.97 -16.10
N ILE A 120 -17.68 15.86 -17.04
CA ILE A 120 -19.10 16.06 -17.38
C ILE A 120 -19.65 14.78 -17.99
N LYS A 121 -20.71 14.25 -17.39
CA LYS A 121 -21.33 12.97 -17.77
C LYS A 121 -20.33 11.78 -17.82
N GLY A 122 -19.25 11.84 -17.02
CA GLY A 122 -18.20 10.80 -16.99
C GLY A 122 -17.23 10.85 -18.20
N ASN A 123 -17.35 11.82 -19.09
CA ASN A 123 -16.51 11.92 -20.28
C ASN A 123 -15.16 12.58 -19.95
N PRO A 124 -14.01 11.85 -20.05
CA PRO A 124 -12.68 12.38 -19.69
C PRO A 124 -12.21 13.52 -20.63
N ARG A 125 -12.84 13.66 -21.80
CA ARG A 125 -12.54 14.74 -22.76
C ARG A 125 -13.29 16.02 -22.42
N GLN A 126 -14.39 15.94 -21.65
CA GLN A 126 -15.22 17.09 -21.24
C GLN A 126 -14.96 17.41 -19.77
N ARG A 127 -13.95 18.25 -19.54
CA ARG A 127 -13.57 18.67 -18.20
C ARG A 127 -14.40 19.88 -17.77
N GLY A 128 -15.06 19.77 -16.62
CA GLY A 128 -15.81 20.84 -15.99
C GLY A 128 -14.97 21.60 -14.95
N LYS A 129 -15.60 21.99 -13.84
CA LYS A 129 -14.97 22.75 -12.76
C LYS A 129 -13.87 21.90 -12.09
N VAL A 130 -12.70 22.53 -11.87
CA VAL A 130 -11.64 21.95 -11.04
C VAL A 130 -12.08 22.00 -9.58
N VAL A 131 -11.95 20.88 -8.88
CA VAL A 131 -12.35 20.75 -7.46
C VAL A 131 -11.13 20.49 -6.60
N PRO A 132 -11.06 21.05 -5.38
CA PRO A 132 -10.00 20.77 -4.45
C PRO A 132 -10.11 19.31 -3.95
N ARG A 133 -8.97 18.76 -3.55
CA ARG A 133 -8.92 17.46 -2.87
C ARG A 133 -9.39 17.67 -1.43
N GLN A 134 -10.52 17.10 -1.07
CA GLN A 134 -11.14 17.26 0.24
C GLN A 134 -12.04 16.06 0.55
N PHE A 135 -12.46 15.92 1.80
CA PHE A 135 -13.36 14.84 2.20
C PHE A 135 -14.80 15.08 1.70
N LEU A 136 -15.67 14.09 1.89
CA LEU A 136 -17.05 14.15 1.43
C LEU A 136 -17.85 15.17 2.25
N GLU A 137 -18.61 16.03 1.57
CA GLU A 137 -19.44 17.06 2.19
C GLU A 137 -20.52 16.49 3.11
N ILE A 138 -21.14 15.40 2.70
CA ILE A 138 -22.17 14.72 3.49
C ILE A 138 -21.66 14.21 4.85
N LEU A 139 -20.36 13.99 4.99
CA LEU A 139 -19.74 13.50 6.23
C LEU A 139 -19.02 14.59 7.03
N SER A 140 -18.60 15.68 6.38
CA SER A 140 -17.82 16.76 7.01
C SER A 140 -18.52 18.10 7.05
N GLY A 141 -19.71 18.20 6.47
CA GLY A 141 -20.44 19.47 6.36
C GLY A 141 -19.89 20.39 5.27
N GLU A 142 -20.50 21.59 5.17
CA GLU A 142 -20.17 22.59 4.15
C GLU A 142 -18.78 23.23 4.38
N ASP A 143 -18.34 23.34 5.63
CA ASP A 143 -17.09 23.98 6.04
C ASP A 143 -15.84 23.09 5.89
N ARG A 144 -15.95 21.97 5.16
CA ARG A 144 -14.83 21.05 4.92
C ARG A 144 -13.64 21.75 4.30
N GLN A 145 -12.44 21.45 4.81
CA GLN A 145 -11.20 22.06 4.36
C GLN A 145 -10.53 21.20 3.29
N PRO A 146 -9.91 21.82 2.26
CA PRO A 146 -9.06 21.12 1.33
C PRO A 146 -7.85 20.48 2.02
N PHE A 147 -7.42 19.31 1.57
CA PHE A 147 -6.20 18.66 2.03
C PHE A 147 -4.97 19.49 1.65
N LYS A 148 -4.06 19.67 2.61
CA LYS A 148 -2.92 20.59 2.50
C LYS A 148 -1.59 19.86 2.39
N VAL A 149 -1.49 18.64 2.93
CA VAL A 149 -0.21 17.90 3.03
C VAL A 149 -0.10 16.88 1.90
N GLY A 150 0.91 17.04 1.04
CA GLY A 150 1.17 16.12 -0.06
C GLY A 150 -0.05 15.89 -0.95
N SER A 151 -0.29 14.64 -1.32
CA SER A 151 -1.49 14.27 -2.12
C SER A 151 -2.81 14.31 -1.34
N GLY A 152 -2.75 14.45 -0.02
CA GLY A 152 -3.92 14.37 0.87
C GLY A 152 -4.28 12.94 1.29
N ARG A 153 -3.52 11.92 0.90
CA ARG A 153 -3.82 10.52 1.25
C ARG A 153 -3.84 10.28 2.75
N LEU A 154 -2.89 10.85 3.49
CA LEU A 154 -2.84 10.73 4.94
C LEU A 154 -4.03 11.44 5.61
N GLU A 155 -4.37 12.64 5.13
CA GLU A 155 -5.53 13.38 5.63
C GLU A 155 -6.83 12.65 5.32
N LEU A 156 -6.96 12.07 4.11
CA LEU A 156 -8.08 11.23 3.74
C LEU A 156 -8.17 9.98 4.64
N ALA A 157 -7.05 9.30 4.88
CA ALA A 157 -7.03 8.13 5.76
C ALA A 157 -7.46 8.49 7.20
N LYS A 158 -6.99 9.62 7.72
CA LYS A 158 -7.40 10.13 9.03
C LYS A 158 -8.90 10.48 9.06
N ALA A 159 -9.44 11.10 8.01
CA ALA A 159 -10.85 11.42 7.93
C ALA A 159 -11.73 10.15 7.85
N ILE A 160 -11.29 9.12 7.13
CA ILE A 160 -11.98 7.82 7.08
C ILE A 160 -11.97 7.14 8.45
N ALA A 161 -10.85 7.16 9.16
CA ALA A 161 -10.69 6.54 10.47
C ALA A 161 -10.99 7.49 11.65
N SER A 162 -11.61 8.62 11.40
CA SER A 162 -12.04 9.56 12.43
C SER A 162 -13.19 8.99 13.28
N GLU A 163 -13.21 9.34 14.54
CA GLU A 163 -14.33 9.08 15.45
C GLU A 163 -15.61 9.78 14.98
N ASP A 164 -15.45 10.93 14.33
CA ASP A 164 -16.57 11.70 13.75
C ASP A 164 -17.18 11.05 12.51
N ASN A 165 -16.48 10.07 11.90
CA ASN A 165 -17.00 9.37 10.74
C ASN A 165 -17.95 8.23 11.15
N PRO A 166 -19.26 8.39 10.98
CA PRO A 166 -20.23 7.43 11.47
C PRO A 166 -20.24 6.11 10.70
N LEU A 167 -19.63 6.05 9.52
CA LEU A 167 -19.75 4.89 8.63
C LEU A 167 -18.69 3.83 8.89
N THR A 168 -17.43 4.22 9.09
CA THR A 168 -16.32 3.25 9.16
C THR A 168 -16.49 2.26 10.30
N SER A 169 -16.82 2.73 11.50
CA SER A 169 -17.05 1.88 12.67
C SER A 169 -18.25 0.96 12.47
N ARG A 170 -19.39 1.48 11.99
CA ARG A 170 -20.59 0.69 11.73
C ARG A 170 -20.36 -0.40 10.69
N VAL A 171 -19.67 -0.09 9.58
CA VAL A 171 -19.36 -1.07 8.53
C VAL A 171 -18.46 -2.19 9.06
N MET A 172 -17.44 -1.84 9.84
CA MET A 172 -16.53 -2.84 10.43
C MET A 172 -17.28 -3.74 11.44
N VAL A 173 -18.06 -3.16 12.32
CA VAL A 173 -18.89 -3.89 13.28
C VAL A 173 -19.85 -4.84 12.58
N ASN A 174 -20.56 -4.35 11.55
CA ASN A 174 -21.51 -5.16 10.80
C ASN A 174 -20.84 -6.36 10.10
N ARG A 175 -19.65 -6.18 9.55
CA ARG A 175 -18.86 -7.27 8.95
C ARG A 175 -18.43 -8.29 9.99
N ILE A 176 -17.92 -7.84 11.14
CA ILE A 176 -17.52 -8.73 12.23
C ILE A 176 -18.73 -9.49 12.78
N TRP A 177 -19.86 -8.80 12.99
CA TRP A 177 -21.13 -9.43 13.40
C TRP A 177 -21.54 -10.52 12.42
N SER A 178 -21.49 -10.24 11.13
CA SER A 178 -21.88 -11.21 10.12
C SER A 178 -20.96 -12.43 10.06
N HIS A 179 -19.67 -12.27 10.38
CA HIS A 179 -18.76 -13.43 10.50
C HIS A 179 -19.06 -14.33 11.70
N HIS A 180 -19.63 -13.77 12.77
CA HIS A 180 -20.02 -14.54 13.95
C HIS A 180 -21.40 -15.19 13.82
N PHE A 181 -22.34 -14.50 13.20
CA PHE A 181 -23.75 -14.89 13.16
C PHE A 181 -24.27 -15.27 11.76
N GLY A 182 -23.42 -15.23 10.74
CA GLY A 182 -23.79 -15.55 9.36
C GLY A 182 -24.53 -14.44 8.61
N LYS A 183 -25.20 -13.52 9.33
CA LYS A 183 -25.90 -12.36 8.78
C LYS A 183 -25.45 -11.07 9.49
N GLY A 184 -25.36 -9.95 8.78
CA GLY A 184 -25.10 -8.65 9.39
C GLY A 184 -26.35 -8.04 9.99
N LEU A 185 -26.18 -7.10 10.93
CA LEU A 185 -27.26 -6.24 11.44
C LEU A 185 -27.87 -5.39 10.31
N VAL A 186 -27.05 -5.00 9.34
CA VAL A 186 -27.46 -4.56 8.01
C VAL A 186 -27.18 -5.71 7.06
N SER A 187 -28.19 -6.14 6.31
CA SER A 187 -28.08 -7.33 5.45
C SER A 187 -27.05 -7.19 4.34
N SER A 188 -26.84 -5.97 3.83
CA SER A 188 -25.79 -5.66 2.85
C SER A 188 -24.49 -5.30 3.55
N LEU A 189 -23.45 -6.12 3.36
CA LEU A 189 -22.12 -5.90 3.97
C LEU A 189 -21.34 -4.76 3.31
N ASN A 190 -21.63 -4.44 2.06
CA ASN A 190 -20.89 -3.47 1.26
C ASN A 190 -21.66 -2.18 0.95
N GLU A 191 -22.94 -2.13 1.29
CA GLU A 191 -23.79 -0.98 1.03
C GLU A 191 -24.44 -0.49 2.33
N PHE A 192 -24.12 0.75 2.70
CA PHE A 192 -24.68 1.48 3.85
C PHE A 192 -25.34 2.79 3.42
N GLY A 193 -25.61 2.93 2.13
CA GLY A 193 -26.25 4.10 1.54
C GLY A 193 -27.74 3.89 1.28
N LEU A 194 -28.32 4.71 0.40
CA LEU A 194 -29.75 4.74 0.08
C LEU A 194 -30.36 3.43 -0.44
N ARG A 195 -29.51 2.47 -0.87
CA ARG A 195 -29.96 1.16 -1.34
C ARG A 195 -29.88 0.08 -0.24
N ALA A 196 -29.27 0.40 0.88
CA ALA A 196 -29.20 -0.52 2.00
C ALA A 196 -30.58 -0.66 2.64
N MET A 197 -30.87 -1.84 3.14
CA MET A 197 -32.00 -2.02 4.06
C MET A 197 -31.64 -1.41 5.41
N ASP A 198 -32.65 -0.92 6.11
CA ASP A 198 -32.46 -0.43 7.47
C ASP A 198 -31.86 -1.53 8.36
N PRO A 199 -31.01 -1.14 9.31
CA PRO A 199 -30.46 -2.09 10.27
C PRO A 199 -31.60 -2.72 11.08
N THR A 200 -31.53 -4.03 11.29
CA THR A 200 -32.52 -4.76 12.09
C THR A 200 -32.57 -4.28 13.55
N HIS A 201 -31.39 -3.90 14.08
CA HIS A 201 -31.20 -3.41 15.45
C HIS A 201 -30.28 -2.19 15.41
N PRO A 202 -30.79 -1.00 15.10
CA PRO A 202 -29.98 0.21 14.97
C PRO A 202 -29.22 0.57 16.24
N GLU A 203 -29.87 0.47 17.40
CA GLU A 203 -29.25 0.78 18.69
C GLU A 203 -28.10 -0.15 19.03
N LEU A 204 -28.20 -1.43 18.68
CA LEU A 204 -27.12 -2.41 18.89
C LEU A 204 -25.94 -2.11 17.95
N LEU A 205 -26.22 -1.79 16.70
CA LEU A 205 -25.17 -1.40 15.73
C LEU A 205 -24.43 -0.16 16.22
N ASP A 206 -25.15 0.84 16.69
CA ASP A 206 -24.58 2.09 17.21
C ASP A 206 -23.77 1.87 18.49
N TYR A 207 -24.31 1.07 19.42
CA TYR A 207 -23.57 0.70 20.63
C TYR A 207 -22.26 -0.02 20.33
N LEU A 208 -22.29 -1.04 19.47
CA LEU A 208 -21.08 -1.77 19.10
C LEU A 208 -20.09 -0.91 18.33
N ALA A 209 -20.56 0.00 17.48
CA ALA A 209 -19.72 0.96 16.77
C ALA A 209 -19.04 1.93 17.74
N TRP A 210 -19.78 2.50 18.68
CA TRP A 210 -19.25 3.32 19.77
C TRP A 210 -18.23 2.54 20.60
N TYR A 211 -18.59 1.34 21.05
CA TYR A 211 -17.70 0.49 21.86
C TYR A 211 -16.39 0.18 21.14
N PHE A 212 -16.42 -0.05 19.83
CA PHE A 212 -15.26 -0.32 19.01
C PHE A 212 -14.31 0.87 18.94
N VAL A 213 -14.85 2.09 18.76
CA VAL A 213 -14.09 3.34 18.74
C VAL A 213 -13.46 3.62 20.11
N GLU A 214 -14.25 3.61 21.19
CA GLU A 214 -13.82 3.85 22.57
C GLU A 214 -12.71 2.90 23.03
N ASN A 215 -12.69 1.67 22.53
CA ASN A 215 -11.63 0.71 22.82
C ASN A 215 -10.48 0.76 21.80
N GLY A 216 -10.25 1.92 21.17
CA GLY A 216 -9.11 2.19 20.29
C GLY A 216 -9.10 1.35 19.02
N TRP A 217 -10.26 1.10 18.42
CA TRP A 217 -10.43 0.34 17.18
C TRP A 217 -9.87 -1.09 17.27
N SER A 218 -9.90 -1.68 18.46
CA SER A 218 -9.38 -3.02 18.74
C SER A 218 -10.34 -4.11 18.28
N LEU A 219 -10.04 -4.75 17.17
CA LEU A 219 -10.79 -5.90 16.67
C LEU A 219 -10.86 -7.02 17.71
N LYS A 220 -9.76 -7.30 18.41
CA LYS A 220 -9.70 -8.34 19.43
C LYS A 220 -10.63 -8.06 20.59
N THR A 221 -10.74 -6.81 21.04
CA THR A 221 -11.65 -6.40 22.09
C THR A 221 -13.10 -6.54 21.65
N LEU A 222 -13.42 -6.14 20.43
CA LEU A 222 -14.76 -6.27 19.87
C LEU A 222 -15.17 -7.73 19.70
N HIS A 223 -14.30 -8.60 19.16
CA HIS A 223 -14.55 -10.04 19.09
C HIS A 223 -14.83 -10.62 20.48
N LYS A 224 -14.00 -10.31 21.47
CA LYS A 224 -14.20 -10.77 22.84
C LYS A 224 -15.55 -10.33 23.39
N HIS A 225 -15.94 -9.07 23.18
CA HIS A 225 -17.21 -8.53 23.65
C HIS A 225 -18.42 -9.27 23.06
N ILE A 226 -18.39 -9.53 21.74
CA ILE A 226 -19.45 -10.28 21.06
C ILE A 226 -19.50 -11.73 21.54
N LEU A 227 -18.37 -12.42 21.64
CA LEU A 227 -18.29 -13.83 22.05
C LEU A 227 -18.72 -14.05 23.51
N MET A 228 -18.51 -13.05 24.38
CA MET A 228 -18.92 -13.09 25.79
C MET A 228 -20.38 -12.70 25.99
N ALA A 229 -21.07 -12.23 24.97
CA ALA A 229 -22.48 -11.88 25.06
C ALA A 229 -23.38 -13.14 25.15
N ASN A 230 -24.44 -13.06 25.94
CA ASN A 230 -25.40 -14.16 26.11
C ASN A 230 -25.98 -14.61 24.75
N THR A 231 -26.15 -13.68 23.83
CA THR A 231 -26.64 -13.97 22.46
C THR A 231 -25.73 -14.97 21.73
N TYR A 232 -24.42 -14.84 21.86
CA TYR A 232 -23.48 -15.76 21.21
C TYR A 232 -23.36 -17.09 21.95
N GLN A 233 -23.58 -17.10 23.27
CA GLN A 233 -23.44 -18.30 24.13
C GLN A 233 -24.71 -19.14 24.20
N GLN A 234 -25.70 -18.84 23.38
CA GLN A 234 -26.91 -19.66 23.27
C GLN A 234 -26.61 -21.02 22.64
N THR A 235 -27.48 -22.01 22.93
CA THR A 235 -27.43 -23.31 22.22
C THR A 235 -27.77 -23.16 20.76
N SER A 236 -27.13 -23.97 19.91
CA SER A 236 -27.43 -24.03 18.47
C SER A 236 -28.63 -24.91 18.13
N ASP A 237 -29.30 -25.48 19.15
CA ASP A 237 -30.47 -26.32 18.95
C ASP A 237 -31.62 -25.51 18.30
N ASP A 238 -32.20 -26.08 17.26
CA ASP A 238 -33.36 -25.45 16.62
C ASP A 238 -34.58 -25.56 17.53
N ASN A 239 -35.27 -24.40 17.74
CA ASN A 239 -36.50 -24.36 18.48
C ASN A 239 -37.68 -24.13 17.52
N PRO A 240 -38.48 -25.19 17.23
CA PRO A 240 -39.58 -25.10 16.26
C PRO A 240 -40.59 -23.97 16.56
N ARG A 241 -40.72 -23.58 17.84
CA ARG A 241 -41.62 -22.49 18.24
C ARG A 241 -41.07 -21.13 17.79
N TYR A 242 -39.76 -20.95 17.79
CA TYR A 242 -39.15 -19.70 17.39
C TYR A 242 -38.95 -19.66 15.87
N SER A 243 -38.61 -20.76 15.23
CA SER A 243 -38.43 -20.81 13.76
C SER A 243 -39.73 -20.51 13.00
N VAL A 244 -40.90 -20.81 13.59
CA VAL A 244 -42.21 -20.43 13.01
C VAL A 244 -42.49 -18.94 13.18
N LYS A 245 -42.04 -18.32 14.31
CA LYS A 245 -42.30 -16.88 14.59
C LYS A 245 -41.30 -15.96 13.88
N ASP A 246 -40.07 -16.42 13.73
CA ASP A 246 -38.97 -15.65 13.16
C ASP A 246 -38.17 -16.55 12.19
N PRO A 247 -38.76 -16.89 11.02
CA PRO A 247 -38.12 -17.81 10.07
C PRO A 247 -36.83 -17.26 9.47
N ASP A 248 -36.70 -15.97 9.37
CA ASP A 248 -35.51 -15.30 8.80
C ASP A 248 -34.38 -15.13 9.80
N ASN A 249 -34.69 -15.16 11.11
CA ASN A 249 -33.74 -14.98 12.20
C ASN A 249 -32.69 -13.89 11.91
N PRO A 250 -33.10 -12.65 11.67
CA PRO A 250 -32.27 -11.60 11.07
C PRO A 250 -31.06 -11.23 11.92
N VAL A 251 -31.06 -11.53 13.21
CA VAL A 251 -29.97 -11.22 14.14
C VAL A 251 -29.44 -12.43 14.90
N SER A 252 -29.94 -13.63 14.59
CA SER A 252 -29.51 -14.88 15.20
C SER A 252 -29.69 -14.97 16.73
N TYR A 253 -30.62 -14.19 17.29
CA TYR A 253 -30.86 -14.24 18.73
C TYR A 253 -32.03 -15.16 19.13
N THR A 254 -32.90 -15.51 18.20
CA THR A 254 -34.02 -16.43 18.46
C THR A 254 -33.60 -17.89 18.35
N HIS A 255 -32.64 -18.18 17.47
CA HIS A 255 -31.96 -19.47 17.34
C HIS A 255 -30.67 -19.28 16.56
N LEU A 256 -29.61 -19.98 16.93
CA LEU A 256 -28.36 -19.99 16.16
C LEU A 256 -28.52 -20.91 14.94
N ARG A 257 -28.11 -20.46 13.77
CA ARG A 257 -27.95 -21.33 12.61
C ARG A 257 -26.61 -22.03 12.71
N ALA A 258 -26.63 -23.33 12.60
CA ALA A 258 -25.44 -24.16 12.53
C ALA A 258 -24.64 -23.91 11.24
#